data_2c3a8e84038f3badfaf51037ff0b1bc2
#
_entry.id   2c3a8e84038f3badfaf51037ff0b1bc2
#
_cell.length_a   1.000
_cell.length_b   1.000
_cell.length_c   1.000
_cell.angle_alpha   90.00
_cell.angle_beta   90.00
_cell.angle_gamma   90.00
#
_symmetry.space_group_name_H-M   'P 1'
#
loop_
_entity.id
_entity.type
_entity.pdbx_description
1 polymer ?
#
loop_
_entity_poly.entity_id
_entity_poly.type
_entity_poly.pdbx_seq_one_letter_code
_entity_poly.pdbx_strand_id
1 'polypeptide(L)'
;MCLPISPQGLTNSRVLIHKSMFNNTKDFDFDLARGLSSEKSIGKILGLDKDKFEVKSEFGFWQKSGNLCIELAFKGKPSGLRSTKAKYWIHRFMFSKDECVGQILIEVKLLKQIVRKFIQENKKRKSKIIRMLGDNFQSRCVLIPMSDFMNLWRQVEIKNNNTKTN
;
A
#
# COMPACT_ATOMS: atom_id res chain seq x y z
N MET A 1 23.90 44.07 -5.78
CA MET A 1 24.19 43.47 -7.12
C MET A 1 24.17 41.97 -6.95
N CYS A 2 23.07 41.34 -7.31
CA CYS A 2 22.97 39.85 -7.35
C CYS A 2 23.24 39.37 -8.76
N LEU A 3 24.23 38.48 -8.91
CA LEU A 3 24.54 37.83 -10.17
C LEU A 3 23.57 36.69 -10.45
N PRO A 4 23.10 36.48 -11.68
CA PRO A 4 22.21 35.38 -12.04
C PRO A 4 22.98 34.06 -12.11
N ILE A 5 22.43 33.02 -11.45
CA ILE A 5 22.90 31.64 -11.52
C ILE A 5 22.38 31.04 -12.85
N SER A 6 23.28 30.65 -13.72
CA SER A 6 23.00 29.96 -14.99
C SER A 6 22.54 28.52 -14.69
N PRO A 7 21.48 28.00 -15.35
CA PRO A 7 21.10 26.59 -15.19
C PRO A 7 22.01 25.71 -16.08
N GLN A 8 22.94 25.01 -15.44
CA GLN A 8 23.71 23.96 -16.13
C GLN A 8 22.90 22.66 -16.19
N GLY A 9 22.71 22.23 -17.38
CA GLY A 9 22.51 20.92 -17.97
C GLY A 9 22.10 19.75 -17.11
N LEU A 10 20.80 19.42 -17.12
CA LEU A 10 20.31 18.09 -16.78
C LEU A 10 20.69 17.12 -17.91
N THR A 11 21.76 16.36 -17.70
CA THR A 11 22.10 15.22 -18.56
C THR A 11 21.02 14.16 -18.43
N ASN A 12 20.41 13.80 -19.55
CA ASN A 12 19.47 12.69 -19.71
C ASN A 12 20.13 11.36 -19.33
N SER A 13 20.03 10.95 -18.07
CA SER A 13 20.29 9.58 -17.66
C SER A 13 19.08 8.74 -18.08
N ARG A 14 19.17 8.07 -19.23
CA ARG A 14 18.27 6.99 -19.62
C ARG A 14 18.33 5.91 -18.53
N VAL A 15 17.33 5.87 -17.66
CA VAL A 15 17.12 4.73 -16.77
C VAL A 15 16.78 3.53 -17.65
N LEU A 16 17.75 2.65 -17.84
CA LEU A 16 17.57 1.34 -18.44
C LEU A 16 16.65 0.53 -17.49
N ILE A 17 15.38 0.44 -17.86
CA ILE A 17 14.43 -0.46 -17.20
C ILE A 17 14.83 -1.89 -17.62
N HIS A 18 15.56 -2.57 -16.77
CA HIS A 18 15.78 -4.00 -16.89
C HIS A 18 14.42 -4.71 -16.79
N LYS A 19 13.95 -5.18 -17.93
CA LYS A 19 12.84 -6.11 -18.05
C LYS A 19 13.33 -7.46 -17.54
N SER A 20 13.26 -7.71 -16.22
CA SER A 20 13.52 -9.04 -15.68
C SER A 20 12.28 -9.89 -15.94
N MET A 21 12.43 -10.92 -16.76
CA MET A 21 11.49 -12.00 -16.92
C MET A 21 11.40 -12.76 -15.59
N PHE A 22 10.25 -12.71 -14.94
CA PHE A 22 9.99 -13.42 -13.70
C PHE A 22 9.54 -14.84 -13.99
N ASN A 23 10.27 -15.83 -13.50
CA ASN A 23 9.89 -17.24 -13.50
C ASN A 23 8.94 -17.53 -12.33
N ASN A 24 7.71 -17.91 -12.65
CA ASN A 24 6.50 -17.81 -11.83
C ASN A 24 6.36 -18.73 -10.59
N THR A 25 7.26 -19.66 -10.30
CA THR A 25 7.11 -20.58 -9.15
C THR A 25 8.08 -20.30 -8.01
N LYS A 26 9.29 -19.88 -8.33
CA LYS A 26 10.29 -19.49 -7.30
C LYS A 26 9.98 -18.14 -6.65
N ASP A 27 9.24 -17.28 -7.34
CA ASP A 27 8.90 -15.94 -6.85
C ASP A 27 7.85 -15.96 -5.72
N PHE A 28 6.89 -16.92 -5.75
CA PHE A 28 5.87 -17.04 -4.70
C PHE A 28 6.47 -17.44 -3.35
N ASP A 29 7.37 -18.41 -3.34
CA ASP A 29 8.06 -18.85 -2.11
C ASP A 29 8.97 -17.76 -1.56
N PHE A 30 9.59 -16.99 -2.44
CA PHE A 30 10.40 -15.82 -2.07
C PHE A 30 9.56 -14.70 -1.47
N ASP A 31 8.41 -14.40 -2.04
CA ASP A 31 7.52 -13.35 -1.57
C ASP A 31 6.88 -13.72 -0.23
N LEU A 32 6.53 -14.99 -0.05
CA LEU A 32 6.05 -15.53 1.23
C LEU A 32 7.14 -15.44 2.31
N ALA A 33 8.35 -15.89 2.03
CA ALA A 33 9.48 -15.82 2.96
C ALA A 33 9.83 -14.40 3.38
N ARG A 34 9.72 -13.44 2.42
CA ARG A 34 9.90 -12.01 2.68
C ARG A 34 8.79 -11.42 3.53
N GLY A 35 7.53 -11.77 3.25
CA GLY A 35 6.39 -11.36 4.07
C GLY A 35 6.63 -11.76 5.53
N LEU A 36 6.93 -13.02 5.77
CA LEU A 36 7.22 -13.58 7.10
C LEU A 36 8.43 -12.91 7.78
N SER A 37 9.49 -12.62 7.04
CA SER A 37 10.68 -11.93 7.57
C SER A 37 10.36 -10.49 7.97
N SER A 38 9.59 -9.78 7.15
CA SER A 38 9.16 -8.41 7.44
C SER A 38 8.24 -8.35 8.67
N GLU A 39 7.30 -9.27 8.78
CA GLU A 39 6.41 -9.39 9.94
C GLU A 39 7.20 -9.65 11.24
N LYS A 40 8.14 -10.59 11.20
CA LYS A 40 8.99 -10.91 12.34
C LYS A 40 9.86 -9.72 12.79
N SER A 41 10.43 -9.00 11.85
CA SER A 41 11.27 -7.82 12.09
C SER A 41 10.47 -6.68 12.73
N ILE A 42 9.30 -6.37 12.19
CA ILE A 42 8.42 -5.31 12.70
C ILE A 42 7.84 -5.71 14.05
N GLY A 43 7.44 -6.97 14.24
CA GLY A 43 6.96 -7.49 15.51
C GLY A 43 7.96 -7.31 16.62
N LYS A 44 9.23 -7.59 16.35
CA LYS A 44 10.32 -7.38 17.31
C LYS A 44 10.50 -5.89 17.68
N ILE A 45 10.42 -5.00 16.69
CA ILE A 45 10.55 -3.55 16.92
C ILE A 45 9.38 -3.00 17.74
N LEU A 46 8.16 -3.47 17.47
CA LEU A 46 6.95 -2.98 18.14
C LEU A 46 6.62 -3.75 19.44
N GLY A 47 7.35 -4.81 19.78
CA GLY A 47 7.04 -5.66 20.92
C GLY A 47 5.67 -6.35 20.82
N LEU A 48 5.17 -6.57 19.60
CA LEU A 48 3.86 -7.14 19.33
C LEU A 48 3.99 -8.56 18.76
N ASP A 49 3.03 -9.42 19.09
CA ASP A 49 2.92 -10.74 18.46
C ASP A 49 2.59 -10.59 16.96
N LYS A 50 3.22 -11.42 16.13
CA LYS A 50 3.07 -11.36 14.67
C LYS A 50 1.61 -11.49 14.20
N ASP A 51 0.76 -12.18 14.96
CA ASP A 51 -0.65 -12.38 14.62
C ASP A 51 -1.49 -11.10 14.78
N LYS A 52 -0.92 -10.04 15.36
CA LYS A 52 -1.61 -8.76 15.55
C LYS A 52 -1.51 -7.82 14.36
N PHE A 53 -0.65 -8.10 13.38
CA PHE A 53 -0.51 -7.24 12.20
C PHE A 53 -0.36 -8.01 10.91
N GLU A 54 -0.86 -7.39 9.85
CA GLU A 54 -0.70 -7.77 8.45
C GLU A 54 0.28 -6.82 7.80
N VAL A 55 1.33 -7.34 7.16
CA VAL A 55 2.32 -6.51 6.45
C VAL A 55 2.12 -6.65 4.95
N LYS A 56 2.00 -5.54 4.26
CA LYS A 56 1.95 -5.46 2.80
C LYS A 56 3.07 -4.58 2.28
N SER A 57 3.89 -5.12 1.39
CA SER A 57 4.96 -4.39 0.73
C SER A 57 4.56 -4.09 -0.71
N GLU A 58 4.55 -2.83 -1.08
CA GLU A 58 4.20 -2.36 -2.42
C GLU A 58 5.46 -1.88 -3.14
N PHE A 59 5.72 -2.45 -4.32
CA PHE A 59 6.91 -2.20 -5.12
C PHE A 59 6.59 -1.35 -6.35
N GLY A 60 7.32 -0.25 -6.54
CA GLY A 60 7.42 0.51 -7.79
C GLY A 60 6.16 1.16 -8.33
N PHE A 61 4.99 0.53 -8.23
CA PHE A 61 3.74 1.06 -8.80
C PHE A 61 3.29 2.35 -8.11
N TRP A 62 3.43 2.43 -6.79
CA TRP A 62 3.07 3.61 -5.99
C TRP A 62 3.83 4.86 -6.43
N GLN A 63 5.09 4.73 -6.83
CA GLN A 63 5.94 5.84 -7.29
C GLN A 63 5.39 6.54 -8.53
N LYS A 64 4.82 5.75 -9.45
CA LYS A 64 4.27 6.26 -10.71
C LYS A 64 2.82 6.71 -10.58
N SER A 65 2.05 6.03 -9.75
CA SER A 65 0.61 6.23 -9.66
C SER A 65 0.18 7.16 -8.54
N GLY A 66 1.01 7.34 -7.50
CA GLY A 66 0.65 8.06 -6.28
C GLY A 66 -0.47 7.39 -5.48
N ASN A 67 -0.81 6.14 -5.80
CA ASN A 67 -1.91 5.42 -5.16
C ASN A 67 -1.42 4.42 -4.11
N LEU A 68 -2.21 4.25 -3.08
CA LEU A 68 -2.15 3.14 -2.14
C LEU A 68 -2.96 1.97 -2.72
N CYS A 69 -2.35 0.80 -2.85
CA CYS A 69 -3.00 -0.40 -3.39
C CYS A 69 -3.46 -1.32 -2.27
N ILE A 70 -4.77 -1.45 -2.07
CA ILE A 70 -5.35 -2.29 -1.02
C ILE A 70 -6.05 -3.51 -1.64
N GLU A 71 -5.49 -4.69 -1.42
CA GLU A 71 -6.08 -5.95 -1.89
C GLU A 71 -7.36 -6.30 -1.13
N LEU A 72 -8.40 -6.68 -1.88
CA LEU A 72 -9.70 -7.11 -1.37
C LEU A 72 -10.04 -8.56 -1.69
N ALA A 73 -9.49 -9.11 -2.77
CA ALA A 73 -9.73 -10.49 -3.16
C ALA A 73 -8.58 -11.01 -4.03
N PHE A 74 -8.34 -12.31 -3.96
CA PHE A 74 -7.40 -13.03 -4.82
C PHE A 74 -8.11 -14.24 -5.42
N LYS A 75 -7.99 -14.45 -6.74
CA LYS A 75 -8.69 -15.53 -7.47
C LYS A 75 -10.18 -15.63 -7.12
N GLY A 76 -10.85 -14.48 -7.01
CA GLY A 76 -12.28 -14.41 -6.68
C GLY A 76 -12.64 -14.61 -5.20
N LYS A 77 -11.72 -15.07 -4.36
CA LYS A 77 -11.94 -15.27 -2.91
C LYS A 77 -11.54 -14.03 -2.10
N PRO A 78 -12.20 -13.74 -0.97
CA PRO A 78 -11.77 -12.68 -0.08
C PRO A 78 -10.31 -12.84 0.34
N SER A 79 -9.51 -11.75 0.21
CA SER A 79 -8.10 -11.72 0.56
C SER A 79 -7.70 -10.34 1.08
N GLY A 80 -6.48 -10.20 1.57
CA GLY A 80 -5.95 -8.95 2.08
C GLY A 80 -6.86 -8.32 3.12
N LEU A 81 -7.25 -7.06 2.93
CA LEU A 81 -8.05 -6.32 3.91
C LEU A 81 -9.41 -6.97 4.24
N ARG A 82 -9.99 -7.76 3.33
CA ARG A 82 -11.29 -8.41 3.59
C ARG A 82 -11.18 -9.65 4.47
N SER A 83 -10.08 -10.38 4.40
CA SER A 83 -9.89 -11.66 5.10
C SER A 83 -9.03 -11.55 6.35
N THR A 84 -8.19 -10.52 6.48
CA THR A 84 -7.27 -10.39 7.61
C THR A 84 -7.99 -10.36 8.95
N LYS A 85 -7.44 -11.11 9.92
CA LYS A 85 -7.84 -11.11 11.33
C LYS A 85 -6.92 -10.25 12.19
N ALA A 86 -5.86 -9.68 11.59
CA ALA A 86 -4.93 -8.81 12.28
C ALA A 86 -5.61 -7.57 12.85
N LYS A 87 -5.08 -7.05 13.96
CA LYS A 87 -5.52 -5.79 14.56
C LYS A 87 -4.97 -4.60 13.81
N TYR A 88 -3.72 -4.70 13.34
CA TYR A 88 -3.00 -3.63 12.67
C TYR A 88 -2.62 -4.03 11.25
N TRP A 89 -2.56 -3.05 10.37
CA TRP A 89 -2.09 -3.15 9.00
C TRP A 89 -0.85 -2.27 8.85
N ILE A 90 0.22 -2.83 8.27
CA ILE A 90 1.43 -2.11 7.93
C ILE A 90 1.58 -2.13 6.42
N HIS A 91 1.48 -0.96 5.81
CA HIS A 91 1.71 -0.79 4.38
C HIS A 91 3.09 -0.19 4.16
N ARG A 92 3.97 -0.92 3.48
CA ARG A 92 5.35 -0.53 3.23
C ARG A 92 5.51 -0.12 1.78
N PHE A 93 6.12 1.03 1.56
CA PHE A 93 6.49 1.55 0.26
C PHE A 93 7.93 1.18 -0.03
N MET A 94 8.11 0.26 -0.99
CA MET A 94 9.43 -0.28 -1.32
C MET A 94 9.96 0.39 -2.58
N PHE A 95 11.17 0.91 -2.51
CA PHE A 95 11.89 1.40 -3.69
C PHE A 95 12.56 0.24 -4.42
N SER A 96 13.19 -0.64 -3.66
CA SER A 96 13.80 -1.87 -4.14
C SER A 96 13.46 -3.02 -3.20
N LYS A 97 14.06 -4.17 -3.44
CA LYS A 97 13.84 -5.39 -2.66
C LYS A 97 14.16 -5.21 -1.17
N ASP A 98 15.19 -4.44 -0.88
CA ASP A 98 15.76 -4.26 0.46
C ASP A 98 15.59 -2.83 0.99
N GLU A 99 15.04 -1.92 0.18
CA GLU A 99 14.90 -0.51 0.52
C GLU A 99 13.44 -0.11 0.71
N CYS A 100 13.06 0.13 1.97
CA CYS A 100 11.78 0.67 2.36
C CYS A 100 11.91 2.18 2.57
N VAL A 101 11.22 2.97 1.75
CA VAL A 101 11.28 4.44 1.84
C VAL A 101 10.27 5.03 2.82
N GLY A 102 9.29 4.24 3.24
CA GLY A 102 8.29 4.66 4.21
C GLY A 102 7.26 3.58 4.48
N GLN A 103 6.51 3.77 5.56
CA GLN A 103 5.46 2.84 5.94
C GLN A 103 4.31 3.53 6.67
N ILE A 104 3.11 2.99 6.53
CA ILE A 104 1.91 3.40 7.25
C ILE A 104 1.52 2.27 8.20
N LEU A 105 1.40 2.58 9.50
CA LEU A 105 0.80 1.71 10.51
C LEU A 105 -0.60 2.24 10.82
N ILE A 106 -1.62 1.40 10.66
CA ILE A 106 -3.02 1.77 10.89
C ILE A 106 -3.82 0.60 11.47
N GLU A 107 -4.81 0.86 12.32
CA GLU A 107 -5.74 -0.18 12.74
C GLU A 107 -6.56 -0.70 11.55
N VAL A 108 -6.67 -2.02 11.42
CA VAL A 108 -7.46 -2.67 10.35
C VAL A 108 -8.92 -2.19 10.37
N LYS A 109 -9.50 -1.96 11.56
CA LYS A 109 -10.86 -1.43 11.69
C LYS A 109 -10.99 -0.05 11.03
N LEU A 110 -10.04 0.84 11.29
CA LEU A 110 -10.00 2.18 10.72
C LEU A 110 -9.74 2.14 9.21
N LEU A 111 -8.79 1.33 8.77
CA LEU A 111 -8.53 1.14 7.34
C LEU A 111 -9.76 0.64 6.58
N LYS A 112 -10.52 -0.31 7.16
CA LYS A 112 -11.79 -0.78 6.59
C LYS A 112 -12.83 0.33 6.48
N GLN A 113 -12.91 1.25 7.43
CA GLN A 113 -13.81 2.41 7.37
C GLN A 113 -13.41 3.37 6.25
N ILE A 114 -12.12 3.71 6.15
CA ILE A 114 -11.57 4.57 5.10
C ILE A 114 -11.86 4.00 3.70
N VAL A 115 -11.52 2.72 3.49
CA VAL A 115 -11.73 2.05 2.20
C VAL A 115 -13.22 2.00 1.82
N ARG A 116 -14.11 1.71 2.76
CA ARG A 116 -15.56 1.72 2.53
C ARG A 116 -16.05 3.11 2.14
N LYS A 117 -15.63 4.14 2.87
CA LYS A 117 -16.00 5.53 2.60
C LYS A 117 -15.51 5.95 1.22
N PHE A 118 -14.24 5.68 0.88
CA PHE A 118 -13.69 5.96 -0.44
C PHE A 118 -14.48 5.31 -1.58
N ILE A 119 -14.83 4.02 -1.44
CA ILE A 119 -15.63 3.32 -2.44
C ILE A 119 -17.04 3.92 -2.55
N GLN A 120 -17.65 4.33 -1.44
CA GLN A 120 -18.98 4.93 -1.42
C GLN A 120 -19.00 6.30 -2.13
N GLU A 121 -18.02 7.15 -1.84
CA GLU A 121 -17.89 8.48 -2.45
C GLU A 121 -17.59 8.39 -3.96
N ASN A 122 -16.91 7.31 -4.38
CA ASN A 122 -16.52 7.09 -5.76
C ASN A 122 -17.39 6.04 -6.51
N LYS A 123 -18.64 5.82 -6.10
CA LYS A 123 -19.53 4.80 -6.71
C LYS A 123 -19.62 4.91 -8.22
N LYS A 124 -19.76 6.13 -8.77
CA LYS A 124 -19.83 6.40 -10.21
C LYS A 124 -18.53 6.10 -10.96
N ARG A 125 -17.40 6.04 -10.27
CA ARG A 125 -16.05 5.78 -10.81
C ARG A 125 -15.49 4.41 -10.41
N LYS A 126 -16.35 3.50 -9.95
CA LYS A 126 -15.95 2.21 -9.36
C LYS A 126 -15.00 1.40 -10.25
N SER A 127 -15.23 1.37 -11.55
CA SER A 127 -14.35 0.67 -12.51
C SER A 127 -12.96 1.29 -12.64
N LYS A 128 -12.80 2.57 -12.25
CA LYS A 128 -11.50 3.27 -12.27
C LYS A 128 -10.71 3.04 -10.99
N ILE A 129 -11.40 2.92 -9.84
CA ILE A 129 -10.77 2.78 -8.52
C ILE A 129 -10.60 1.32 -8.08
N ILE A 130 -11.39 0.38 -8.61
CA ILE A 130 -11.24 -1.06 -8.36
C ILE A 130 -10.64 -1.70 -9.59
N ARG A 131 -9.47 -2.30 -9.45
CA ARG A 131 -8.70 -2.88 -10.55
C ARG A 131 -8.29 -4.31 -10.24
N MET A 132 -8.12 -5.08 -11.30
CA MET A 132 -7.46 -6.37 -11.22
C MET A 132 -5.96 -6.13 -11.45
N LEU A 133 -5.14 -6.54 -10.51
CA LEU A 133 -3.68 -6.31 -10.47
C LEU A 133 -2.94 -7.59 -10.10
N GLY A 134 -1.62 -7.48 -9.97
CA GLY A 134 -0.74 -8.60 -9.66
C GLY A 134 -0.54 -9.54 -10.86
N ASP A 135 0.17 -10.64 -10.61
CA ASP A 135 0.47 -11.62 -11.64
C ASP A 135 -0.83 -12.22 -12.20
N ASN A 136 -0.93 -12.23 -13.52
CA ASN A 136 -2.11 -12.71 -14.26
C ASN A 136 -3.43 -12.00 -13.86
N PHE A 137 -3.39 -10.76 -13.34
CA PHE A 137 -4.58 -9.99 -12.96
C PHE A 137 -5.53 -10.73 -12.00
N GLN A 138 -4.97 -11.43 -11.02
CA GLN A 138 -5.73 -12.26 -10.09
C GLN A 138 -6.12 -11.54 -8.80
N SER A 139 -5.43 -10.44 -8.46
CA SER A 139 -5.69 -9.65 -7.28
C SER A 139 -6.66 -8.50 -7.57
N ARG A 140 -7.81 -8.48 -6.91
CA ARG A 140 -8.75 -7.37 -6.96
C ARG A 140 -8.39 -6.35 -5.90
N CYS A 141 -7.94 -5.18 -6.33
CA CYS A 141 -7.44 -4.12 -5.47
C CYS A 141 -8.27 -2.84 -5.59
N VAL A 142 -8.34 -2.07 -4.50
CA VAL A 142 -8.75 -0.67 -4.52
C VAL A 142 -7.50 0.19 -4.60
N LEU A 143 -7.50 1.13 -5.55
CA LEU A 143 -6.45 2.13 -5.72
C LEU A 143 -6.94 3.45 -5.12
N ILE A 144 -6.30 3.90 -4.06
CA ILE A 144 -6.66 5.13 -3.34
C ILE A 144 -5.51 6.12 -3.52
N PRO A 145 -5.72 7.28 -4.16
CA PRO A 145 -4.72 8.34 -4.17
C PRO A 145 -4.27 8.66 -2.74
N MET A 146 -2.97 8.84 -2.52
CA MET A 146 -2.43 9.07 -1.17
C MET A 146 -3.05 10.30 -0.51
N SER A 147 -3.30 11.36 -1.28
CA SER A 147 -3.99 12.57 -0.79
C SER A 147 -5.40 12.27 -0.29
N ASP A 148 -6.18 11.46 -1.05
CA ASP A 148 -7.53 11.08 -0.66
C ASP A 148 -7.51 10.18 0.57
N PHE A 149 -6.55 9.26 0.65
CA PHE A 149 -6.35 8.39 1.81
C PHE A 149 -6.11 9.21 3.08
N MET A 150 -5.19 10.17 3.06
CA MET A 150 -4.87 11.02 4.21
C MET A 150 -6.05 11.90 4.62
N ASN A 151 -6.78 12.47 3.65
CA ASN A 151 -7.97 13.27 3.91
C ASN A 151 -9.09 12.45 4.57
N LEU A 152 -9.34 11.25 4.05
CA LEU A 152 -10.35 10.34 4.59
C LEU A 152 -9.97 9.82 5.97
N TRP A 153 -8.70 9.53 6.20
CA TRP A 153 -8.20 9.11 7.51
C TRP A 153 -8.55 10.17 8.56
N ARG A 154 -8.15 11.41 8.32
CA ARG A 154 -8.49 12.54 9.20
C ARG A 154 -10.00 12.66 9.48
N GLN A 155 -10.83 12.56 8.43
CA GLN A 155 -12.28 12.67 8.56
C GLN A 155 -12.89 11.54 9.41
N VAL A 156 -12.42 10.30 9.22
CA VAL A 156 -12.92 9.13 9.96
C VAL A 156 -12.47 9.19 11.41
N GLU A 157 -11.24 9.62 11.70
CA GLU A 157 -10.77 9.79 13.09
C GLU A 157 -11.55 10.86 13.85
N ILE A 158 -11.77 12.02 13.25
CA ILE A 158 -12.58 13.08 13.87
C ILE A 158 -13.97 12.55 14.22
N LYS A 159 -14.62 11.84 13.27
CA LYS A 159 -15.95 11.25 13.53
C LYS A 159 -15.91 10.24 14.68
N ASN A 160 -14.92 9.36 14.71
CA ASN A 160 -14.79 8.33 15.75
C ASN A 160 -14.54 8.94 17.13
N ASN A 161 -13.79 10.05 17.22
CA ASN A 161 -13.54 10.74 18.48
C ASN A 161 -14.80 11.44 19.01
N ASN A 162 -15.56 12.10 18.13
CA ASN A 162 -16.82 12.76 18.51
C ASN A 162 -17.90 11.77 18.99
N THR A 163 -17.87 10.52 18.54
CA THR A 163 -18.81 9.47 19.00
C THR A 163 -18.42 8.81 20.32
N LYS A 164 -17.20 9.06 20.84
CA LYS A 164 -16.75 8.54 22.14
C LYS A 164 -17.02 9.53 23.28
N THR A 165 -17.31 10.77 22.96
CA THR A 165 -17.54 11.86 23.93
C THR A 165 -19.02 12.11 24.23
N ASN A 166 -19.92 11.40 23.56
CA ASN A 166 -21.35 11.36 23.82
C ASN A 166 -21.75 9.98 24.35
#